data_5ded453b29ba6c9d841808f3c549cd4c
#
_entry.id   5ded453b29ba6c9d841808f3c549cd4c
#
_cell.length_a   1.000
_cell.length_b   1.000
_cell.length_c   1.000
_cell.angle_alpha   90.00
_cell.angle_beta   90.00
_cell.angle_gamma   90.00
#
_symmetry.space_group_name_H-M   'P 1'
#
loop_
_entity.id
_entity.type
_entity.pdbx_description
1 polymer ?
#
loop_
_entity_poly.entity_id
_entity_poly.type
_entity_poly.pdbx_seq_one_letter_code
_entity_poly.pdbx_strand_id
1 'polypeptide(L)'
;MLYNQPAGRELDTARHDQLNAIAPAVPILTGEQDFRRVAAQVAEALGRADQLAESSAAYEERLSRVRAALAEVPDAARPVSLLRIMGDHVRVMTAGMDSGRVMTEAGLTLAPPIPGAQLTGGAGGANQLYYETSLELLPEAVGDYVFTYSTEDGVLEAATRLPVWQTIPAVQQGTLFEVDFEVWMRGQGYRAANAILDDITEAYGVRVD
;
A
#
# COMPACT_ATOMS: atom_id res chain seq x y z
N MET A 1 0.44 -14.35 23.39
CA MET A 1 0.78 -12.98 22.92
C MET A 1 1.34 -13.06 21.52
N LEU A 2 0.93 -12.17 20.60
CA LEU A 2 1.56 -12.07 19.28
C LEU A 2 2.52 -10.89 19.28
N TYR A 3 3.67 -11.03 18.63
CA TYR A 3 4.62 -9.93 18.48
C TYR A 3 5.29 -9.94 17.12
N ASN A 4 5.69 -8.74 16.67
CA ASN A 4 6.30 -8.55 15.36
C ASN A 4 7.75 -9.05 15.34
N GLN A 5 8.06 -9.90 14.35
CA GLN A 5 9.39 -10.39 14.00
C GLN A 5 9.68 -9.99 12.55
N PRO A 6 10.63 -9.07 12.29
CA PRO A 6 10.98 -8.71 10.93
C PRO A 6 11.47 -9.92 10.13
N ALA A 7 10.89 -10.13 8.94
CA ALA A 7 11.34 -11.19 8.03
C ALA A 7 12.81 -10.97 7.62
N GLY A 8 13.53 -12.06 7.42
CA GLY A 8 14.95 -12.04 7.05
C GLY A 8 15.91 -11.70 8.18
N ARG A 9 15.43 -11.54 9.41
CA ARG A 9 16.26 -11.43 10.63
C ARG A 9 16.13 -12.69 11.47
N GLU A 10 17.23 -13.09 12.10
CA GLU A 10 17.20 -14.16 13.10
C GLU A 10 16.27 -13.79 14.26
N LEU A 11 15.63 -14.80 14.84
CA LEU A 11 14.81 -14.61 16.02
C LEU A 11 15.66 -14.09 17.18
N ASP A 12 15.26 -12.96 17.74
CA ASP A 12 15.82 -12.48 19.01
C ASP A 12 15.31 -13.39 20.15
N THR A 13 16.09 -14.42 20.44
CA THR A 13 15.74 -15.44 21.44
C THR A 13 15.62 -14.86 22.82
N ALA A 14 16.47 -13.86 23.19
CA ALA A 14 16.41 -13.22 24.48
C ALA A 14 15.09 -12.45 24.67
N ARG A 15 14.67 -11.71 23.67
CA ARG A 15 13.36 -11.03 23.64
C ARG A 15 12.21 -12.03 23.66
N HIS A 16 12.33 -13.11 22.89
CA HIS A 16 11.31 -14.16 22.85
C HIS A 16 11.11 -14.80 24.23
N ASP A 17 12.20 -15.15 24.90
CA ASP A 17 12.18 -15.76 26.23
C ASP A 17 11.60 -14.82 27.29
N GLN A 18 11.94 -13.53 27.23
CA GLN A 18 11.33 -12.50 28.09
C GLN A 18 9.81 -12.40 27.91
N LEU A 19 9.34 -12.41 26.67
CA LEU A 19 7.91 -12.39 26.37
C LEU A 19 7.21 -13.66 26.82
N ASN A 20 7.82 -14.84 26.61
CA ASN A 20 7.30 -16.13 27.04
C ASN A 20 7.23 -16.26 28.57
N ALA A 21 8.10 -15.60 29.31
CA ALA A 21 8.03 -15.55 30.77
C ALA A 21 6.79 -14.80 31.29
N ILE A 22 6.20 -13.94 30.47
CA ILE A 22 4.96 -13.21 30.80
C ILE A 22 3.72 -14.03 30.37
N ALA A 23 3.71 -14.48 29.13
CA ALA A 23 2.64 -15.29 28.55
C ALA A 23 3.13 -15.99 27.29
N PRO A 24 2.54 -17.15 26.87
CA PRO A 24 2.87 -17.79 25.62
C PRO A 24 2.97 -16.78 24.47
N ALA A 25 4.13 -16.65 23.84
CA ALA A 25 4.43 -15.64 22.83
C ALA A 25 4.74 -16.31 21.49
N VAL A 26 4.11 -15.80 20.41
CA VAL A 26 4.29 -16.29 19.05
C VAL A 26 4.80 -15.14 18.18
N PRO A 27 5.98 -15.31 17.53
CA PRO A 27 6.47 -14.34 16.56
C PRO A 27 5.62 -14.38 15.29
N ILE A 28 5.24 -13.22 14.79
CA ILE A 28 4.58 -13.06 13.50
C ILE A 28 5.58 -12.41 12.55
N LEU A 29 5.92 -13.10 11.47
CA LEU A 29 6.86 -12.59 10.48
C LEU A 29 6.19 -11.46 9.69
N THR A 30 6.81 -10.29 9.76
CA THR A 30 6.34 -9.08 9.08
C THR A 30 7.44 -8.52 8.17
N GLY A 31 7.07 -7.64 7.24
CA GLY A 31 8.02 -7.03 6.31
C GLY A 31 8.18 -7.78 4.99
N GLU A 32 7.43 -8.87 4.77
CA GLU A 32 7.34 -9.51 3.46
C GLU A 32 6.35 -8.81 2.52
N GLN A 33 5.66 -7.78 3.02
CA GLN A 33 4.69 -6.97 2.27
C GLN A 33 3.64 -7.86 1.56
N ASP A 34 3.14 -8.84 2.28
CA ASP A 34 2.01 -9.67 1.87
C ASP A 34 1.09 -9.89 3.08
N PHE A 35 0.04 -9.09 3.15
CA PHE A 35 -0.91 -9.13 4.26
C PHE A 35 -1.60 -10.50 4.40
N ARG A 36 -1.75 -11.26 3.30
CA ARG A 36 -2.36 -12.62 3.35
C ARG A 36 -1.51 -13.58 4.16
N ARG A 37 -0.17 -13.48 4.00
CA ARG A 37 0.78 -14.32 4.78
C ARG A 37 0.77 -13.95 6.25
N VAL A 38 0.72 -12.65 6.55
CA VAL A 38 0.60 -12.18 7.95
C VAL A 38 -0.71 -12.65 8.56
N ALA A 39 -1.83 -12.51 7.84
CA ALA A 39 -3.14 -12.96 8.29
C ALA A 39 -3.16 -14.49 8.54
N ALA A 40 -2.50 -15.29 7.68
CA ALA A 40 -2.41 -16.74 7.84
C ALA A 40 -1.64 -17.11 9.12
N GLN A 41 -0.51 -16.50 9.40
CA GLN A 41 0.26 -16.74 10.63
C GLN A 41 -0.55 -16.38 11.89
N VAL A 42 -1.25 -15.26 11.86
CA VAL A 42 -2.11 -14.82 12.97
C VAL A 42 -3.26 -15.82 13.18
N ALA A 43 -3.92 -16.26 12.11
CA ALA A 43 -5.01 -17.21 12.19
C ALA A 43 -4.55 -18.58 12.72
N GLU A 44 -3.39 -19.06 12.27
CA GLU A 44 -2.77 -20.29 12.78
C GLU A 44 -2.47 -20.19 14.28
N ALA A 45 -1.80 -19.11 14.70
CA ALA A 45 -1.43 -18.87 16.10
C ALA A 45 -2.65 -18.76 17.03
N LEU A 46 -3.80 -18.34 16.50
CA LEU A 46 -5.04 -18.17 17.26
C LEU A 46 -6.06 -19.30 17.07
N GLY A 47 -5.77 -20.31 16.24
CA GLY A 47 -6.73 -21.36 15.89
C GLY A 47 -7.97 -20.83 15.16
N ARG A 48 -7.79 -19.87 14.24
CA ARG A 48 -8.85 -19.16 13.54
C ARG A 48 -8.85 -19.40 12.02
N ALA A 49 -8.50 -20.60 11.60
CA ALA A 49 -8.40 -20.95 10.17
C ALA A 49 -9.73 -20.74 9.43
N ASP A 50 -10.87 -21.08 10.05
CA ASP A 50 -12.19 -20.93 9.40
C ASP A 50 -12.52 -19.44 9.17
N GLN A 51 -12.27 -18.57 10.16
CA GLN A 51 -12.48 -17.13 10.01
C GLN A 51 -11.55 -16.51 8.94
N LEU A 52 -10.32 -17.02 8.84
CA LEU A 52 -9.42 -16.61 7.76
C LEU A 52 -9.98 -17.00 6.38
N ALA A 53 -10.45 -18.24 6.25
CA ALA A 53 -11.04 -18.74 4.99
C ALA A 53 -12.24 -17.89 4.56
N GLU A 54 -13.15 -17.58 5.49
CA GLU A 54 -14.30 -16.70 5.23
C GLU A 54 -13.88 -15.30 4.80
N SER A 55 -12.95 -14.68 5.54
CA SER A 55 -12.46 -13.32 5.22
C SER A 55 -11.73 -13.28 3.88
N SER A 56 -10.95 -14.30 3.58
CA SER A 56 -10.24 -14.43 2.31
C SER A 56 -11.21 -14.57 1.15
N ALA A 57 -12.20 -15.46 1.26
CA ALA A 57 -13.20 -15.68 0.22
C ALA A 57 -14.01 -14.41 -0.05
N ALA A 58 -14.47 -13.72 0.99
CA ALA A 58 -15.22 -12.48 0.86
C ALA A 58 -14.39 -11.36 0.18
N TYR A 59 -13.10 -11.26 0.51
CA TYR A 59 -12.20 -10.30 -0.12
C TYR A 59 -11.99 -10.61 -1.61
N GLU A 60 -11.69 -11.86 -1.97
CA GLU A 60 -11.45 -12.25 -3.36
C GLU A 60 -12.70 -12.08 -4.23
N GLU A 61 -13.87 -12.37 -3.70
CA GLU A 61 -15.14 -12.11 -4.37
C GLU A 61 -15.33 -10.61 -4.63
N ARG A 62 -15.10 -9.78 -3.60
CA ARG A 62 -15.18 -8.32 -3.73
C ARG A 62 -14.16 -7.78 -4.73
N LEU A 63 -12.90 -8.22 -4.63
CA LEU A 63 -11.82 -7.83 -5.55
C LEU A 63 -12.20 -8.15 -7.01
N SER A 64 -12.79 -9.31 -7.24
CA SER A 64 -13.28 -9.70 -8.58
C SER A 64 -14.36 -8.75 -9.10
N ARG A 65 -15.32 -8.35 -8.25
CA ARG A 65 -16.35 -7.38 -8.61
C ARG A 65 -15.77 -6.00 -8.91
N VAL A 66 -14.86 -5.52 -8.06
CA VAL A 66 -14.17 -4.24 -8.26
C VAL A 66 -13.41 -4.25 -9.59
N ARG A 67 -12.64 -5.30 -9.85
CA ARG A 67 -11.90 -5.45 -11.12
C ARG A 67 -12.83 -5.42 -12.34
N ALA A 68 -13.94 -6.14 -12.28
CA ALA A 68 -14.91 -6.16 -13.37
C ALA A 68 -15.53 -4.76 -13.59
N ALA A 69 -15.87 -4.06 -12.53
CA ALA A 69 -16.43 -2.72 -12.61
C ALA A 69 -15.42 -1.69 -13.13
N LEU A 70 -14.16 -1.76 -12.69
CA LEU A 70 -13.09 -0.88 -13.20
C LEU A 70 -12.76 -1.14 -14.68
N ALA A 71 -12.89 -2.38 -15.15
CA ALA A 71 -12.68 -2.71 -16.56
C ALA A 71 -13.65 -2.00 -17.52
N GLU A 72 -14.81 -1.56 -17.03
CA GLU A 72 -15.79 -0.79 -17.80
C GLU A 72 -15.51 0.73 -17.78
N VAL A 73 -14.54 1.18 -16.97
CA VAL A 73 -14.16 2.59 -16.85
C VAL A 73 -12.95 2.87 -17.74
N PRO A 74 -13.10 3.65 -18.83
CA PRO A 74 -11.98 3.93 -19.75
C PRO A 74 -10.76 4.54 -19.03
N ASP A 75 -11.00 5.40 -18.06
CA ASP A 75 -9.94 6.07 -17.29
C ASP A 75 -9.17 5.12 -16.35
N ALA A 76 -9.71 3.96 -15.98
CA ALA A 76 -9.01 2.96 -15.20
C ALA A 76 -7.85 2.28 -15.96
N ALA A 77 -7.81 2.39 -17.29
CA ALA A 77 -6.69 1.94 -18.12
C ALA A 77 -5.49 2.93 -18.09
N ARG A 78 -5.69 4.15 -17.58
CA ARG A 78 -4.63 5.16 -17.47
C ARG A 78 -3.69 4.84 -16.32
N PRO A 79 -2.38 5.14 -16.44
CA PRO A 79 -1.43 4.85 -15.37
C PRO A 79 -1.78 5.58 -14.06
N VAL A 80 -1.61 4.87 -12.95
CA VAL A 80 -1.85 5.39 -11.60
C VAL A 80 -0.57 5.37 -10.78
N SER A 81 -0.41 6.31 -9.87
CA SER A 81 0.71 6.35 -8.92
C SER A 81 0.24 6.42 -7.48
N LEU A 82 1.01 5.81 -6.59
CA LEU A 82 0.88 5.97 -5.15
C LEU A 82 2.10 6.68 -4.61
N LEU A 83 1.90 7.84 -3.99
CA LEU A 83 2.96 8.73 -3.53
C LEU A 83 2.95 8.87 -2.02
N ARG A 84 4.13 8.87 -1.43
CA ARG A 84 4.37 9.38 -0.10
C ARG A 84 5.18 10.66 -0.19
N ILE A 85 4.57 11.78 0.20
CA ILE A 85 5.23 13.09 0.21
C ILE A 85 6.04 13.22 1.51
N MET A 86 7.32 13.53 1.35
CA MET A 86 8.27 13.79 2.41
C MET A 86 8.68 15.26 2.38
N GLY A 87 9.37 15.76 3.41
CA GLY A 87 9.76 17.17 3.48
C GLY A 87 10.69 17.62 2.35
N ASP A 88 11.53 16.73 1.84
CA ASP A 88 12.60 17.04 0.87
C ASP A 88 12.58 16.15 -0.39
N HIS A 89 11.79 15.08 -0.40
CA HIS A 89 11.67 14.15 -1.51
C HIS A 89 10.31 13.45 -1.55
N VAL A 90 10.08 12.64 -2.57
CA VAL A 90 8.87 11.84 -2.73
C VAL A 90 9.25 10.39 -2.93
N ARG A 91 8.53 9.48 -2.29
CA ARG A 91 8.57 8.05 -2.57
C ARG A 91 7.40 7.68 -3.47
N VAL A 92 7.73 7.09 -4.61
CA VAL A 92 6.73 6.50 -5.51
C VAL A 92 6.68 5.01 -5.22
N MET A 93 5.53 4.54 -4.76
CA MET A 93 5.34 3.16 -4.32
C MET A 93 5.15 2.23 -5.50
N THR A 94 5.54 0.97 -5.32
CA THR A 94 5.43 -0.09 -6.33
C THR A 94 4.44 -1.17 -5.88
N ALA A 95 4.19 -2.16 -6.74
CA ALA A 95 3.44 -3.37 -6.40
C ALA A 95 4.16 -4.27 -5.35
N GLY A 96 5.37 -3.91 -4.92
CA GLY A 96 6.04 -4.53 -3.79
C GLY A 96 5.39 -4.19 -2.44
N MET A 97 4.65 -3.07 -2.36
CA MET A 97 3.83 -2.69 -1.19
C MET A 97 2.47 -3.37 -1.24
N ASP A 98 1.87 -3.67 -0.07
CA ASP A 98 0.51 -4.24 0.00
C ASP A 98 -0.52 -3.36 -0.72
N SER A 99 -0.47 -2.04 -0.52
CA SER A 99 -1.36 -1.09 -1.20
C SER A 99 -1.18 -1.09 -2.72
N GLY A 100 0.07 -1.05 -3.20
CA GLY A 100 0.36 -1.14 -4.64
C GLY A 100 -0.07 -2.47 -5.24
N ARG A 101 0.04 -3.56 -4.47
CA ARG A 101 -0.47 -4.89 -4.85
C ARG A 101 -1.99 -4.89 -4.97
N VAL A 102 -2.72 -4.35 -3.99
CA VAL A 102 -4.19 -4.23 -4.05
C VAL A 102 -4.61 -3.43 -5.29
N MET A 103 -3.93 -2.33 -5.59
CA MET A 103 -4.20 -1.54 -6.80
C MET A 103 -4.05 -2.37 -8.07
N THR A 104 -2.94 -3.11 -8.21
CA THR A 104 -2.68 -3.94 -9.40
C THR A 104 -3.62 -5.15 -9.49
N GLU A 105 -3.97 -5.77 -8.37
CA GLU A 105 -4.95 -6.85 -8.30
C GLU A 105 -6.37 -6.37 -8.63
N ALA A 106 -6.69 -5.12 -8.32
CA ALA A 106 -7.93 -4.47 -8.75
C ALA A 106 -7.99 -4.14 -10.25
N GLY A 107 -6.89 -4.34 -10.97
CA GLY A 107 -6.80 -4.14 -12.42
C GLY A 107 -6.17 -2.81 -12.85
N LEU A 108 -5.70 -2.01 -11.90
CA LEU A 108 -5.02 -0.74 -12.21
C LEU A 108 -3.57 -1.00 -12.66
N THR A 109 -3.06 -0.14 -13.53
CA THR A 109 -1.68 -0.18 -14.01
C THR A 109 -0.85 0.90 -13.31
N LEU A 110 0.11 0.51 -12.48
CA LEU A 110 1.03 1.47 -11.87
C LEU A 110 1.89 2.14 -12.94
N ALA A 111 2.11 3.45 -12.80
CA ALA A 111 3.04 4.18 -13.65
C ALA A 111 4.44 3.56 -13.55
N PRO A 112 5.15 3.39 -14.68
CA PRO A 112 6.50 2.83 -14.65
C PRO A 112 7.46 3.78 -13.94
N PRO A 113 8.52 3.25 -13.29
CA PRO A 113 9.56 4.09 -12.73
C PRO A 113 10.22 4.97 -13.80
N ILE A 114 10.59 6.20 -13.42
CA ILE A 114 11.34 7.09 -14.31
C ILE A 114 12.70 6.47 -14.69
N PRO A 115 13.26 6.81 -15.86
CA PRO A 115 14.58 6.31 -16.29
C PRO A 115 15.65 6.58 -15.23
N GLY A 116 16.38 5.53 -14.86
CA GLY A 116 17.45 5.63 -13.85
C GLY A 116 16.99 5.57 -12.39
N ALA A 117 15.68 5.45 -12.12
CA ALA A 117 15.17 5.26 -10.77
C ALA A 117 15.76 4.00 -10.12
N GLN A 118 16.22 4.15 -8.88
CA GLN A 118 16.71 3.02 -8.09
C GLN A 118 15.63 2.56 -7.14
N LEU A 119 15.17 1.33 -7.37
CA LEU A 119 14.16 0.71 -6.52
C LEU A 119 14.78 0.27 -5.20
N THR A 120 14.16 0.65 -4.10
CA THR A 120 14.63 0.42 -2.73
C THR A 120 13.53 -0.15 -1.84
N GLY A 121 13.95 -0.57 -0.64
CA GLY A 121 13.06 -1.05 0.41
C GLY A 121 12.89 -2.56 0.42
N GLY A 122 12.31 -3.04 1.52
CA GLY A 122 12.09 -4.47 1.80
C GLY A 122 13.24 -5.15 2.55
N ALA A 123 12.89 -6.12 3.37
CA ALA A 123 13.87 -6.93 4.10
C ALA A 123 14.65 -7.81 3.12
N GLY A 124 15.98 -7.68 3.14
CA GLY A 124 16.87 -8.47 2.30
C GLY A 124 16.89 -8.07 0.80
N GLY A 125 16.32 -6.92 0.41
CA GLY A 125 16.33 -6.42 -0.96
C GLY A 125 15.43 -7.20 -1.93
N ALA A 126 14.63 -8.14 -1.43
CA ALA A 126 13.78 -9.00 -2.27
C ALA A 126 12.54 -8.27 -2.82
N ASN A 127 12.03 -7.29 -2.07
CA ASN A 127 10.87 -6.49 -2.47
C ASN A 127 11.30 -5.06 -2.73
N GLN A 128 11.16 -4.64 -3.95
CA GLN A 128 11.39 -3.26 -4.37
C GLN A 128 10.12 -2.46 -4.05
N LEU A 129 10.09 -1.80 -2.88
CA LEU A 129 8.87 -1.19 -2.35
C LEU A 129 8.56 0.17 -2.95
N TYR A 130 9.61 0.93 -3.28
CA TYR A 130 9.48 2.29 -3.81
C TYR A 130 10.77 2.72 -4.52
N TYR A 131 10.71 3.81 -5.22
CA TYR A 131 11.87 4.62 -5.59
C TYR A 131 11.68 6.06 -5.10
N GLU A 132 12.79 6.79 -4.95
CA GLU A 132 12.77 8.17 -4.52
C GLU A 132 12.97 9.09 -5.72
N THR A 133 12.28 10.23 -5.70
CA THR A 133 12.41 11.31 -6.68
C THR A 133 12.24 12.65 -6.00
N SER A 134 12.64 13.73 -6.66
CA SER A 134 12.38 15.08 -6.16
C SER A 134 10.99 15.57 -6.57
N LEU A 135 10.51 16.60 -5.88
CA LEU A 135 9.23 17.23 -6.23
C LEU A 135 9.22 17.81 -7.65
N GLU A 136 10.38 18.28 -8.12
CA GLU A 136 10.52 18.89 -9.46
C GLU A 136 10.32 17.86 -10.59
N LEU A 137 10.61 16.58 -10.32
CA LEU A 137 10.46 15.51 -11.31
C LEU A 137 9.08 14.83 -11.23
N LEU A 138 8.21 15.21 -10.29
CA LEU A 138 6.89 14.60 -10.16
C LEU A 138 6.06 14.65 -11.45
N PRO A 139 6.01 15.74 -12.22
CA PRO A 139 5.22 15.77 -13.45
C PRO A 139 5.60 14.69 -14.47
N GLU A 140 6.85 14.20 -14.42
CA GLU A 140 7.36 13.13 -15.28
C GLU A 140 7.29 11.75 -14.63
N ALA A 141 7.16 11.71 -13.28
CA ALA A 141 7.25 10.49 -12.47
C ALA A 141 5.90 9.88 -12.15
N VAL A 142 4.80 10.59 -12.37
CA VAL A 142 3.47 10.16 -11.94
C VAL A 142 2.55 9.84 -13.10
N GLY A 143 1.58 8.97 -12.81
CA GLY A 143 0.50 8.65 -13.74
C GLY A 143 -0.59 9.74 -13.77
N ASP A 144 -1.61 9.45 -14.54
CA ASP A 144 -2.77 10.33 -14.70
C ASP A 144 -3.70 10.36 -13.48
N TYR A 145 -3.68 9.30 -12.67
CA TYR A 145 -4.35 9.19 -11.38
C TYR A 145 -3.30 9.09 -10.28
N VAL A 146 -3.49 9.81 -9.19
CA VAL A 146 -2.52 9.85 -8.09
C VAL A 146 -3.25 9.67 -6.76
N PHE A 147 -2.86 8.65 -6.00
CA PHE A 147 -3.15 8.54 -4.58
C PHE A 147 -1.95 9.05 -3.80
N THR A 148 -2.16 9.87 -2.79
CA THR A 148 -1.05 10.49 -2.05
C THR A 148 -1.33 10.58 -0.57
N TYR A 149 -0.28 10.49 0.23
CA TYR A 149 -0.30 10.71 1.66
C TYR A 149 1.02 11.30 2.17
N SER A 150 0.99 11.85 3.37
CA SER A 150 2.17 12.22 4.15
C SER A 150 2.08 11.64 5.56
N THR A 151 3.21 11.47 6.21
CA THR A 151 3.30 11.05 7.63
C THR A 151 3.64 12.19 8.57
N GLU A 152 3.89 13.35 8.01
CA GLU A 152 4.32 14.55 8.72
C GLU A 152 3.27 15.63 8.53
N ASP A 153 2.85 16.23 9.66
CA ASP A 153 1.84 17.28 9.63
C ASP A 153 2.29 18.48 8.78
N GLY A 154 1.39 18.95 7.92
CA GLY A 154 1.61 20.11 7.07
C GLY A 154 2.55 19.90 5.87
N VAL A 155 3.21 18.76 5.72
CA VAL A 155 4.13 18.50 4.60
C VAL A 155 3.39 18.44 3.27
N LEU A 156 2.29 17.70 3.22
CA LEU A 156 1.46 17.65 2.00
C LEU A 156 0.87 19.02 1.68
N GLU A 157 0.37 19.75 2.68
CA GLU A 157 -0.13 21.11 2.50
C GLU A 157 0.97 22.06 1.98
N ALA A 158 2.20 21.95 2.48
CA ALA A 158 3.33 22.73 1.99
C ALA A 158 3.66 22.39 0.53
N ALA A 159 3.67 21.10 0.17
CA ALA A 159 3.91 20.64 -1.20
C ALA A 159 2.86 21.18 -2.18
N THR A 160 1.58 21.22 -1.80
CA THR A 160 0.49 21.73 -2.66
C THR A 160 0.64 23.23 -3.01
N ARG A 161 1.40 23.99 -2.22
CA ARG A 161 1.67 25.42 -2.45
C ARG A 161 2.83 25.67 -3.43
N LEU A 162 3.61 24.65 -3.76
CA LEU A 162 4.73 24.79 -4.67
C LEU A 162 4.25 24.96 -6.12
N PRO A 163 4.88 25.84 -6.92
CA PRO A 163 4.50 26.02 -8.32
C PRO A 163 4.54 24.71 -9.14
N VAL A 164 5.51 23.85 -8.87
CA VAL A 164 5.65 22.55 -9.54
C VAL A 164 4.44 21.64 -9.31
N TRP A 165 3.81 21.72 -8.14
CA TRP A 165 2.61 20.93 -7.84
C TRP A 165 1.48 21.19 -8.84
N GLN A 166 1.33 22.46 -9.25
CA GLN A 166 0.31 22.86 -10.21
C GLN A 166 0.60 22.38 -11.64
N THR A 167 1.80 21.89 -11.91
CA THR A 167 2.18 21.32 -13.21
C THR A 167 1.94 19.81 -13.31
N ILE A 168 1.59 19.16 -12.21
CA ILE A 168 1.27 17.72 -12.17
C ILE A 168 -0.05 17.49 -12.93
N PRO A 169 -0.08 16.61 -13.95
CA PRO A 169 -1.28 16.37 -14.74
C PRO A 169 -2.50 15.95 -13.91
N ALA A 170 -2.31 15.08 -12.93
CA ALA A 170 -3.38 14.65 -12.03
C ALA A 170 -3.97 15.78 -11.19
N VAL A 171 -3.16 16.77 -10.78
CA VAL A 171 -3.66 17.99 -10.08
C VAL A 171 -4.52 18.83 -11.01
N GLN A 172 -4.07 19.05 -12.24
CA GLN A 172 -4.81 19.84 -13.23
C GLN A 172 -6.13 19.20 -13.65
N GLN A 173 -6.20 17.88 -13.64
CA GLN A 173 -7.37 17.08 -14.03
C GLN A 173 -8.31 16.78 -12.85
N GLY A 174 -7.89 17.08 -11.61
CA GLY A 174 -8.67 16.72 -10.41
C GLY A 174 -8.68 15.22 -10.11
N THR A 175 -7.65 14.49 -10.54
CA THR A 175 -7.48 13.04 -10.36
C THR A 175 -6.39 12.70 -9.33
N LEU A 176 -6.11 13.64 -8.43
CA LEU A 176 -5.25 13.45 -7.27
C LEU A 176 -6.10 13.33 -6.01
N PHE A 177 -5.93 12.24 -5.27
CA PHE A 177 -6.69 11.89 -4.08
C PHE A 177 -5.76 11.74 -2.88
N GLU A 178 -6.06 12.45 -1.81
CA GLU A 178 -5.41 12.23 -0.53
C GLU A 178 -6.03 11.02 0.16
N VAL A 179 -5.19 10.12 0.68
CA VAL A 179 -5.61 8.86 1.32
C VAL A 179 -5.05 8.74 2.72
N ASP A 180 -5.72 7.93 3.54
CA ASP A 180 -5.34 7.72 4.93
C ASP A 180 -4.06 6.88 5.02
N PHE A 181 -3.00 7.47 5.59
CA PHE A 181 -1.73 6.81 5.84
C PHE A 181 -1.87 5.54 6.70
N GLU A 182 -2.72 5.55 7.73
CA GLU A 182 -2.91 4.40 8.61
C GLU A 182 -3.53 3.21 7.85
N VAL A 183 -4.34 3.48 6.83
CA VAL A 183 -4.93 2.45 5.96
C VAL A 183 -3.92 2.00 4.90
N TRP A 184 -3.37 2.94 4.14
CA TRP A 184 -2.63 2.64 2.91
C TRP A 184 -1.18 2.20 3.13
N MET A 185 -0.58 2.60 4.26
CA MET A 185 0.82 2.28 4.57
C MET A 185 0.98 1.36 5.79
N ARG A 186 0.22 1.60 6.86
CA ARG A 186 0.33 0.85 8.12
C ARG A 186 -0.70 -0.26 8.23
N GLY A 187 -1.80 -0.15 7.51
CA GLY A 187 -2.86 -1.14 7.52
C GLY A 187 -2.39 -2.47 6.95
N GLN A 188 -2.62 -3.53 7.71
CA GLN A 188 -2.31 -4.89 7.30
C GLN A 188 -3.57 -5.76 7.40
N GLY A 189 -3.70 -6.70 6.47
CA GLY A 189 -4.80 -7.64 6.45
C GLY A 189 -6.00 -7.18 5.61
N TYR A 190 -7.01 -8.04 5.57
CA TYR A 190 -8.20 -7.89 4.71
C TYR A 190 -9.02 -6.62 4.98
N ARG A 191 -9.01 -6.12 6.21
CA ARG A 191 -9.72 -4.88 6.53
C ARG A 191 -9.12 -3.67 5.82
N ALA A 192 -7.80 -3.52 5.88
CA ALA A 192 -7.11 -2.43 5.19
C ALA A 192 -7.20 -2.60 3.66
N ALA A 193 -7.02 -3.82 3.14
CA ALA A 193 -7.16 -4.10 1.72
C ALA A 193 -8.57 -3.74 1.20
N ASN A 194 -9.63 -4.03 1.97
CA ASN A 194 -10.99 -3.61 1.63
C ASN A 194 -11.17 -2.10 1.65
N ALA A 195 -10.59 -1.39 2.61
CA ALA A 195 -10.67 0.08 2.67
C ALA A 195 -9.93 0.72 1.48
N ILE A 196 -8.80 0.15 1.06
CA ILE A 196 -8.11 0.58 -0.18
C ILE A 196 -9.02 0.38 -1.40
N LEU A 197 -9.76 -0.73 -1.48
CA LEU A 197 -10.74 -0.93 -2.57
C LEU A 197 -11.89 0.09 -2.50
N ASP A 198 -12.32 0.53 -1.30
CA ASP A 198 -13.32 1.60 -1.13
C ASP A 198 -12.81 2.90 -1.75
N ASP A 199 -11.61 3.32 -1.36
CA ASP A 199 -10.98 4.55 -1.86
C ASP A 199 -10.78 4.50 -3.39
N ILE A 200 -10.36 3.35 -3.93
CA ILE A 200 -10.22 3.15 -5.39
C ILE A 200 -11.57 3.29 -6.08
N THR A 201 -12.61 2.61 -5.60
CA THR A 201 -13.93 2.68 -6.22
C THR A 201 -14.53 4.07 -6.15
N GLU A 202 -14.31 4.81 -5.06
CA GLU A 202 -14.72 6.21 -4.93
C GLU A 202 -13.98 7.10 -5.94
N ALA A 203 -12.65 6.98 -6.06
CA ALA A 203 -11.82 7.77 -6.96
C ALA A 203 -12.22 7.60 -8.44
N TYR A 204 -12.64 6.40 -8.83
CA TYR A 204 -13.10 6.10 -10.19
C TYR A 204 -14.62 6.23 -10.37
N GLY A 205 -15.36 6.63 -9.34
CA GLY A 205 -16.82 6.80 -9.39
C GLY A 205 -17.60 5.50 -9.63
N VAL A 206 -17.03 4.36 -9.22
CA VAL A 206 -17.62 3.03 -9.41
C VAL A 206 -18.37 2.61 -8.16
N ARG A 207 -19.52 1.97 -8.32
CA ARG A 207 -20.25 1.36 -7.21
C ARG A 207 -20.18 -0.16 -7.33
N VAL A 208 -19.76 -0.79 -6.25
CA VAL A 208 -19.70 -2.25 -6.14
C VAL A 208 -20.43 -2.64 -4.86
N ASP A 209 -21.60 -3.24 -5.05
CA ASP A 209 -22.44 -3.75 -3.96
C ASP A 209 -21.88 -5.05 -3.36
#